data_ce60a7edb845abb37b2f61356aa7eeff
#
_entry.id   ce60a7edb845abb37b2f61356aa7eeff
#
_cell.length_a   1.000
_cell.length_b   1.000
_cell.length_c   1.000
_cell.angle_alpha   90.00
_cell.angle_beta   90.00
_cell.angle_gamma   90.00
#
_symmetry.space_group_name_H-M   'P 1'
#
loop_
_entity.id
_entity.type
_entity.pdbx_description
1 polymer ?
#
loop_
_entity_poly.entity_id
_entity_poly.type
_entity_poly.pdbx_seq_one_letter_code
_entity_poly.pdbx_strand_id
1 'polypeptide(L)'
;EKLDPQDASGILAKLHRDDLLHAQKLEWTDTFRKKNVHILADQNPDEALSIMDSYLKKNGLLPEVKQAVLMQKVYLLMQQNRVNELEQPLKEGVALLPESFEGKAFSKLLDKLPEIKKERGLLKPGEEPPLPPGAIRATKMIVPTAPAK
;
A
#
# COMPACT_ATOMS: atom_id res chain seq x y z
N GLU A 1 -41.31 3.40 -18.49
CA GLU A 1 -40.65 4.42 -17.89
C GLU A 1 -39.34 4.70 -18.49
N LYS A 2 -39.06 5.90 -18.78
CA LYS A 2 -37.82 6.34 -19.40
C LYS A 2 -36.94 6.98 -18.34
N LEU A 3 -35.64 6.72 -18.43
CA LEU A 3 -34.72 7.40 -17.57
C LEU A 3 -34.55 8.85 -18.02
N ASP A 4 -34.39 9.73 -17.05
CA ASP A 4 -34.00 11.09 -17.32
C ASP A 4 -32.63 11.02 -18.01
N PRO A 5 -32.39 11.82 -19.07
CA PRO A 5 -31.07 11.82 -19.73
C PRO A 5 -29.94 12.09 -18.78
N GLN A 6 -30.14 12.93 -17.77
CA GLN A 6 -29.07 13.18 -16.81
C GLN A 6 -28.79 11.95 -15.97
N ASP A 7 -29.82 11.22 -15.56
CA ASP A 7 -29.65 10.01 -14.78
C ASP A 7 -28.93 8.94 -15.59
N ALA A 8 -29.35 8.79 -16.87
CA ALA A 8 -28.72 7.82 -17.75
C ALA A 8 -27.24 8.15 -17.95
N SER A 9 -26.91 9.44 -18.12
CA SER A 9 -25.53 9.87 -18.29
C SER A 9 -24.71 9.59 -17.05
N GLY A 10 -25.29 9.82 -15.87
CA GLY A 10 -24.60 9.53 -14.61
C GLY A 10 -24.33 8.05 -14.42
N ILE A 11 -25.31 7.21 -14.79
CA ILE A 11 -25.13 5.76 -14.69
C ILE A 11 -24.03 5.30 -15.63
N LEU A 12 -24.00 5.79 -16.87
CA LEU A 12 -22.98 5.41 -17.82
C LEU A 12 -21.60 5.86 -17.35
N ALA A 13 -21.50 7.07 -16.81
CA ALA A 13 -20.22 7.56 -16.32
C ALA A 13 -19.71 6.67 -15.18
N LYS A 14 -20.60 6.24 -14.30
CA LYS A 14 -20.20 5.37 -13.21
C LYS A 14 -19.74 4.02 -13.71
N LEU A 15 -20.45 3.44 -14.68
CA LEU A 15 -20.07 2.16 -15.26
C LEU A 15 -18.71 2.23 -15.92
N HIS A 16 -18.44 3.31 -16.66
CA HIS A 16 -17.14 3.49 -17.29
C HIS A 16 -16.03 3.60 -16.25
N ARG A 17 -16.31 4.30 -15.16
CA ARG A 17 -15.34 4.45 -14.10
C ARG A 17 -15.04 3.12 -13.43
N ASP A 18 -16.09 2.34 -13.17
CA ASP A 18 -15.92 1.03 -12.53
C ASP A 18 -15.12 0.09 -13.43
N ASP A 19 -15.37 0.12 -14.74
CA ASP A 19 -14.62 -0.68 -15.68
C ASP A 19 -13.16 -0.25 -15.71
N LEU A 20 -12.89 1.04 -15.69
CA LEU A 20 -11.53 1.55 -15.68
C LEU A 20 -10.80 1.15 -14.41
N LEU A 21 -11.50 1.25 -13.27
CA LEU A 21 -10.92 0.86 -12.00
C LEU A 21 -10.52 -0.61 -12.02
N HIS A 22 -11.41 -1.47 -12.53
CA HIS A 22 -11.14 -2.89 -12.62
C HIS A 22 -9.94 -3.16 -13.53
N ALA A 23 -9.91 -2.51 -14.69
CA ALA A 23 -8.82 -2.69 -15.65
C ALA A 23 -7.48 -2.25 -15.07
N GLN A 24 -7.47 -1.13 -14.34
CA GLN A 24 -6.22 -0.64 -13.76
C GLN A 24 -5.76 -1.57 -12.62
N LYS A 25 -6.67 -2.10 -11.83
CA LYS A 25 -6.31 -3.04 -10.79
C LYS A 25 -5.73 -4.32 -11.37
N LEU A 26 -6.31 -4.81 -12.46
CA LEU A 26 -5.77 -5.97 -13.15
C LEU A 26 -4.40 -5.69 -13.72
N GLU A 27 -4.21 -4.52 -14.31
CA GLU A 27 -2.93 -4.13 -14.87
C GLU A 27 -1.85 -4.11 -13.79
N TRP A 28 -2.17 -3.53 -12.64
CA TRP A 28 -1.21 -3.51 -11.53
C TRP A 28 -0.91 -4.92 -11.02
N THR A 29 -1.93 -5.75 -10.89
CA THR A 29 -1.75 -7.14 -10.47
C THR A 29 -0.83 -7.88 -11.43
N ASP A 30 -1.04 -7.69 -12.74
CA ASP A 30 -0.19 -8.31 -13.74
C ASP A 30 1.24 -7.81 -13.67
N THR A 31 1.42 -6.50 -13.49
CA THR A 31 2.75 -5.91 -13.37
C THR A 31 3.45 -6.46 -12.13
N PHE A 32 2.74 -6.50 -11.01
CA PHE A 32 3.26 -7.02 -9.76
C PHE A 32 3.77 -8.44 -9.93
N ARG A 33 2.97 -9.27 -10.60
CA ARG A 33 3.31 -10.67 -10.80
C ARG A 33 4.43 -10.86 -11.81
N LYS A 34 4.33 -10.19 -12.95
CA LYS A 34 5.31 -10.35 -14.04
C LYS A 34 6.69 -9.86 -13.62
N LYS A 35 6.75 -8.82 -12.83
CA LYS A 35 8.03 -8.27 -12.37
C LYS A 35 8.48 -8.87 -11.05
N ASN A 36 7.74 -9.86 -10.54
CA ASN A 36 8.10 -10.56 -9.30
C ASN A 36 8.32 -9.60 -8.13
N VAL A 37 7.41 -8.62 -7.98
CA VAL A 37 7.57 -7.60 -6.96
C VAL A 37 7.62 -8.20 -5.57
N HIS A 38 6.85 -9.27 -5.33
CA HIS A 38 6.84 -9.91 -4.02
C HIS A 38 8.18 -10.55 -3.67
N ILE A 39 8.91 -11.04 -4.68
CA ILE A 39 10.24 -11.58 -4.47
C ILE A 39 11.24 -10.45 -4.31
N LEU A 40 11.12 -9.41 -5.14
CA LEU A 40 11.99 -8.25 -5.04
C LEU A 40 11.86 -7.55 -3.70
N ALA A 41 10.67 -7.59 -3.10
CA ALA A 41 10.48 -6.96 -1.80
C ALA A 41 11.45 -7.53 -0.77
N ASP A 42 11.80 -8.80 -0.89
CA ASP A 42 12.76 -9.42 0.02
C ASP A 42 14.19 -9.30 -0.47
N GLN A 43 14.41 -9.49 -1.77
CA GLN A 43 15.76 -9.59 -2.30
C GLN A 43 16.35 -8.28 -2.76
N ASN A 44 15.53 -7.38 -3.26
CA ASN A 44 15.98 -6.08 -3.76
C ASN A 44 14.85 -5.08 -3.56
N PRO A 45 14.61 -4.66 -2.30
CA PRO A 45 13.48 -3.77 -2.00
C PRO A 45 13.53 -2.44 -2.75
N ASP A 46 14.69 -1.93 -3.06
CA ASP A 46 14.78 -0.68 -3.82
C ASP A 46 14.24 -0.83 -5.23
N GLU A 47 14.47 -1.98 -5.85
CA GLU A 47 13.89 -2.23 -7.16
C GLU A 47 12.37 -2.39 -7.08
N ALA A 48 11.88 -3.08 -6.05
CA ALA A 48 10.44 -3.18 -5.84
C ALA A 48 9.81 -1.80 -5.68
N LEU A 49 10.45 -0.94 -4.90
CA LEU A 49 9.96 0.43 -4.72
C LEU A 49 9.99 1.22 -6.02
N SER A 50 11.02 1.02 -6.83
CA SER A 50 11.12 1.68 -8.13
C SER A 50 9.98 1.28 -9.05
N ILE A 51 9.61 0.00 -9.04
CA ILE A 51 8.49 -0.48 -9.86
C ILE A 51 7.19 0.16 -9.39
N MET A 52 6.97 0.23 -8.08
CA MET A 52 5.77 0.87 -7.53
C MET A 52 5.73 2.35 -7.90
N ASP A 53 6.84 3.05 -7.73
CA ASP A 53 6.90 4.48 -8.04
C ASP A 53 6.68 4.75 -9.52
N SER A 54 7.23 3.90 -10.38
CA SER A 54 7.02 4.05 -11.82
C SER A 54 5.55 3.87 -12.19
N TYR A 55 4.90 2.89 -11.57
CA TYR A 55 3.48 2.69 -11.83
C TYR A 55 2.65 3.88 -11.35
N LEU A 56 2.99 4.42 -10.18
CA LEU A 56 2.27 5.57 -9.64
C LEU A 56 2.38 6.82 -10.50
N LYS A 57 3.38 6.89 -11.37
CA LYS A 57 3.57 8.03 -12.27
C LYS A 57 2.75 7.92 -13.55
N LYS A 58 2.05 6.82 -13.76
CA LYS A 58 1.25 6.68 -14.98
C LYS A 58 0.12 7.70 -14.96
N ASN A 59 -0.16 8.25 -16.14
CA ASN A 59 -1.24 9.21 -16.29
C ASN A 59 -2.58 8.49 -16.22
N GLY A 60 -3.55 9.14 -15.60
CA GLY A 60 -4.92 8.64 -15.63
C GLY A 60 -5.24 7.57 -14.60
N LEU A 61 -4.33 7.29 -13.67
CA LEU A 61 -4.65 6.33 -12.61
C LEU A 61 -5.72 6.89 -11.68
N LEU A 62 -6.70 6.05 -11.37
CA LEU A 62 -7.72 6.41 -10.42
C LEU A 62 -7.13 6.46 -9.01
N PRO A 63 -7.67 7.32 -8.15
CA PRO A 63 -7.12 7.44 -6.79
C PRO A 63 -7.18 6.15 -5.99
N GLU A 64 -8.19 5.31 -6.22
CA GLU A 64 -8.27 4.03 -5.54
C GLU A 64 -7.10 3.12 -5.91
N VAL A 65 -6.68 3.17 -7.18
CA VAL A 65 -5.54 2.38 -7.63
C VAL A 65 -4.26 2.89 -7.00
N LYS A 66 -4.10 4.22 -7.00
CA LYS A 66 -2.92 4.82 -6.37
C LYS A 66 -2.85 4.47 -4.89
N GLN A 67 -3.98 4.48 -4.19
CA GLN A 67 -3.99 4.10 -2.78
C GLN A 67 -3.56 2.66 -2.58
N ALA A 68 -4.01 1.75 -3.46
CA ALA A 68 -3.62 0.35 -3.35
C ALA A 68 -2.12 0.17 -3.50
N VAL A 69 -1.52 0.85 -4.47
CA VAL A 69 -0.08 0.76 -4.69
C VAL A 69 0.69 1.42 -3.53
N LEU A 70 0.19 2.57 -3.05
CA LEU A 70 0.82 3.24 -1.93
C LEU A 70 0.77 2.40 -0.66
N MET A 71 -0.32 1.67 -0.44
CA MET A 71 -0.41 0.79 0.72
C MET A 71 0.65 -0.30 0.66
N GLN A 72 0.86 -0.88 -0.50
CA GLN A 72 1.91 -1.87 -0.67
C GLN A 72 3.29 -1.27 -0.45
N LYS A 73 3.49 -0.03 -0.91
CA LYS A 73 4.74 0.67 -0.68
C LYS A 73 4.98 0.89 0.81
N VAL A 74 3.93 1.31 1.54
CA VAL A 74 4.03 1.53 2.98
C VAL A 74 4.41 0.22 3.69
N TYR A 75 3.75 -0.87 3.34
CA TYR A 75 4.07 -2.16 3.96
C TYR A 75 5.52 -2.56 3.71
N LEU A 76 5.99 -2.36 2.48
CA LEU A 76 7.38 -2.70 2.15
C LEU A 76 8.35 -1.85 2.95
N LEU A 77 8.10 -0.55 3.05
CA LEU A 77 8.96 0.33 3.82
C LEU A 77 8.97 -0.07 5.30
N MET A 78 7.82 -0.46 5.83
CA MET A 78 7.77 -0.93 7.22
C MET A 78 8.54 -2.23 7.41
N GLN A 79 8.42 -3.16 6.47
CA GLN A 79 9.17 -4.41 6.54
C GLN A 79 10.66 -4.17 6.53
N GLN A 80 11.09 -3.16 5.79
CA GLN A 80 12.50 -2.82 5.69
C GLN A 80 12.94 -1.85 6.79
N ASN A 81 12.05 -1.54 7.72
CA ASN A 81 12.31 -0.63 8.84
C ASN A 81 12.73 0.77 8.35
N ARG A 82 12.24 1.17 7.20
CA ARG A 82 12.56 2.47 6.60
C ARG A 82 11.51 3.49 7.01
N VAL A 83 11.44 3.74 8.32
CA VAL A 83 10.36 4.54 8.89
C VAL A 83 10.44 6.02 8.51
N ASN A 84 11.63 6.51 8.18
CA ASN A 84 11.77 7.90 7.78
C ASN A 84 11.18 8.18 6.40
N GLU A 85 10.88 7.13 5.63
CA GLU A 85 10.31 7.27 4.29
C GLU A 85 8.81 7.06 4.28
N LEU A 86 8.18 6.85 5.45
CA LEU A 86 6.75 6.58 5.51
C LEU A 86 5.87 7.81 5.37
N GLU A 87 6.36 8.95 5.82
CA GLU A 87 5.50 10.13 5.92
C GLU A 87 4.91 10.55 4.58
N GLN A 88 5.73 10.58 3.54
CA GLN A 88 5.28 11.03 2.23
C GLN A 88 4.19 10.15 1.63
N PRO A 89 4.39 8.81 1.53
CA PRO A 89 3.32 7.97 0.98
C PRO A 89 2.07 7.95 1.85
N LEU A 90 2.20 8.09 3.17
CA LEU A 90 1.02 8.15 4.03
C LEU A 90 0.21 9.41 3.77
N LYS A 91 0.89 10.55 3.65
CA LYS A 91 0.20 11.80 3.34
C LYS A 91 -0.47 11.76 1.97
N GLU A 92 0.22 11.19 0.99
CA GLU A 92 -0.36 11.04 -0.34
C GLU A 92 -1.60 10.16 -0.32
N GLY A 93 -1.52 9.06 0.43
CA GLY A 93 -2.65 8.15 0.53
C GLY A 93 -3.87 8.79 1.14
N VAL A 94 -3.68 9.59 2.20
CA VAL A 94 -4.80 10.31 2.81
C VAL A 94 -5.38 11.33 1.84
N ALA A 95 -4.52 12.06 1.16
CA ALA A 95 -4.98 13.16 0.27
C ALA A 95 -5.79 12.64 -0.90
N LEU A 96 -5.52 11.43 -1.37
CA LEU A 96 -6.22 10.89 -2.53
C LEU A 96 -7.71 10.63 -2.26
N LEU A 97 -8.02 9.94 -1.18
CA LEU A 97 -9.39 9.63 -0.80
C LEU A 97 -9.43 9.50 0.73
N PRO A 98 -9.54 10.62 1.45
CA PRO A 98 -9.44 10.56 2.91
C PRO A 98 -10.55 9.77 3.59
N GLU A 99 -11.71 9.65 2.94
CA GLU A 99 -12.85 8.96 3.54
C GLU A 99 -12.92 7.49 3.18
N SER A 100 -12.04 7.00 2.30
CA SER A 100 -12.04 5.58 1.95
C SER A 100 -11.45 4.76 3.10
N PHE A 101 -11.66 3.44 3.02
CA PHE A 101 -11.06 2.54 4.00
C PHE A 101 -9.54 2.73 4.06
N GLU A 102 -8.92 2.76 2.88
CA GLU A 102 -7.47 2.95 2.79
C GLU A 102 -7.05 4.32 3.28
N GLY A 103 -7.81 5.36 2.93
CA GLY A 103 -7.52 6.71 3.39
C GLY A 103 -7.52 6.81 4.90
N LYS A 104 -8.49 6.17 5.54
CA LYS A 104 -8.56 6.16 7.00
C LYS A 104 -7.42 5.35 7.60
N ALA A 105 -7.03 4.25 6.95
CA ALA A 105 -5.90 3.46 7.40
C ALA A 105 -4.60 4.26 7.31
N PHE A 106 -4.38 4.97 6.20
CA PHE A 106 -3.22 5.84 6.06
C PHE A 106 -3.21 6.91 7.14
N SER A 107 -4.37 7.49 7.43
CA SER A 107 -4.48 8.52 8.45
C SER A 107 -4.11 7.99 9.83
N LYS A 108 -4.56 6.80 10.16
CA LYS A 108 -4.23 6.19 11.44
C LYS A 108 -2.74 5.91 11.56
N LEU A 109 -2.13 5.42 10.49
CA LEU A 109 -0.69 5.18 10.50
C LEU A 109 0.07 6.49 10.62
N LEU A 110 -0.40 7.54 9.95
CA LEU A 110 0.24 8.84 10.04
C LEU A 110 0.17 9.38 11.46
N ASP A 111 -0.97 9.22 12.13
CA ASP A 111 -1.12 9.64 13.52
C ASP A 111 -0.17 8.90 14.45
N LYS A 112 0.10 7.63 14.15
CA LYS A 112 0.99 6.81 14.97
C LYS A 112 2.45 6.90 14.53
N LEU A 113 2.73 7.64 13.48
CA LEU A 113 4.07 7.69 12.92
C LEU A 113 5.13 8.13 13.93
N PRO A 114 4.89 9.15 14.78
CA PRO A 114 5.91 9.49 15.77
C PRO A 114 6.28 8.34 16.69
N GLU A 115 5.28 7.54 17.10
CA GLU A 115 5.54 6.38 17.94
C GLU A 115 6.28 5.30 17.18
N ILE A 116 5.88 5.08 15.92
CA ILE A 116 6.54 4.09 15.09
C ILE A 116 8.00 4.46 14.88
N LYS A 117 8.27 5.72 14.62
CA LYS A 117 9.65 6.19 14.46
C LYS A 117 10.44 6.01 15.73
N LYS A 118 9.84 6.28 16.87
CA LYS A 118 10.52 6.14 18.14
C LYS A 118 10.92 4.69 18.40
N GLU A 119 9.98 3.77 18.13
CA GLU A 119 10.24 2.36 18.39
C GLU A 119 11.19 1.76 17.36
N ARG A 120 10.93 2.02 16.09
CA ARG A 120 11.69 1.37 15.02
C ARG A 120 12.94 2.13 14.63
N GLY A 121 12.96 3.43 14.88
CA GLY A 121 14.12 4.25 14.59
C GLY A 121 15.34 3.91 15.41
N LEU A 122 15.16 3.17 16.51
CA LEU A 122 16.27 2.74 17.32
C LEU A 122 16.92 1.48 16.78
N LEU A 123 16.31 0.83 15.79
CA LEU A 123 16.82 -0.40 15.21
C LEU A 123 17.66 -0.10 13.98
N LYS A 124 18.60 -0.97 13.72
CA LYS A 124 19.38 -0.88 12.49
C LYS A 124 18.52 -1.34 11.32
N PRO A 125 18.84 -0.89 10.10
CA PRO A 125 18.11 -1.38 8.94
C PRO A 125 18.14 -2.90 8.88
N GLY A 126 16.97 -3.48 8.68
CA GLY A 126 16.84 -4.92 8.59
C GLY A 126 16.54 -5.63 9.90
N GLU A 127 16.71 -4.95 11.03
CA GLU A 127 16.34 -5.53 12.31
C GLU A 127 14.84 -5.38 12.56
N GLU A 128 14.26 -6.36 13.21
CA GLU A 128 12.85 -6.30 13.56
C GLU A 128 12.70 -5.79 14.98
N PRO A 129 11.65 -4.98 15.23
CA PRO A 129 11.42 -4.50 16.59
C PRO A 129 11.02 -5.63 17.51
N PRO A 130 11.28 -5.49 18.79
CA PRO A 130 10.82 -6.50 19.74
C PRO A 130 9.31 -6.57 19.78
N LEU A 131 8.79 -7.76 19.99
CA LEU A 131 7.35 -7.95 20.05
C LEU A 131 6.85 -7.72 21.48
N PRO A 132 5.62 -7.17 21.58
CA PRO A 132 5.02 -7.12 22.91
C PRO A 132 4.74 -8.53 23.41
N PRO A 133 4.61 -8.71 24.72
CA PRO A 133 4.32 -10.03 25.26
C PRO A 133 3.06 -10.62 24.65
N GLY A 134 3.14 -11.88 24.24
CA GLY A 134 2.02 -12.58 23.67
C GLY A 134 1.81 -12.34 22.19
N ALA A 135 2.53 -11.44 21.58
CA ALA A 135 2.38 -11.15 20.14
C ALA A 135 3.25 -12.09 19.31
N ILE A 136 2.79 -12.34 18.09
CA ILE A 136 3.51 -13.19 17.16
C ILE A 136 3.72 -12.39 15.88
N ARG A 137 4.94 -12.39 15.38
CA ARG A 137 5.23 -11.73 14.10
C ARG A 137 4.61 -12.48 12.96
N ALA A 138 4.01 -11.76 12.04
CA ALA A 138 3.38 -12.37 10.88
C ALA A 138 4.38 -13.19 10.07
N THR A 139 5.58 -12.70 9.92
CA THR A 139 6.60 -13.44 9.18
C THR A 139 7.01 -14.72 9.88
N LYS A 140 7.00 -14.71 11.20
CA LYS A 140 7.34 -15.91 11.95
C LYS A 140 6.21 -16.94 11.92
N MET A 141 5.00 -16.48 11.75
CA MET A 141 3.89 -17.42 11.62
C MET A 141 4.00 -18.23 10.34
N ILE A 142 4.52 -17.62 9.30
CA ILE A 142 4.70 -18.33 8.04
C ILE A 142 5.83 -19.33 8.16
N VAL A 143 6.80 -19.02 8.96
CA VAL A 143 7.95 -19.89 9.18
C VAL A 143 7.79 -20.55 10.51
N PRO A 144 7.26 -21.70 10.52
CA PRO A 144 6.90 -22.30 11.76
C PRO A 144 7.98 -22.51 12.65
N THR A 145 8.87 -22.43 12.43
CA THR A 145 9.67 -22.66 13.30
C THR A 145 10.21 -21.85 14.04
N ALA A 146 10.23 -21.17 13.90
CA ALA A 146 10.74 -20.39 14.53
C ALA A 146 10.90 -20.47 15.68
N PRO A 147 10.99 -20.76 16.30
CA PRO A 147 10.98 -20.82 17.37
C PRO A 147 11.72 -20.52 18.00
N ALA A 148 11.68 -20.35 18.26
CA ALA A 148 12.07 -20.20 18.83
C ALA A 148 12.87 -19.84 19.23
N LYS A 149 13.06 -19.66 19.37
CA LYS A 149 13.74 -19.43 19.88
C LYS A 149 13.86 -18.79 20.27
#